data_83750c5aa66dfdaad7eecf7fac6dff33
#
_entry.id   83750c5aa66dfdaad7eecf7fac6dff33
#
_cell.length_a   1.000
_cell.length_b   1.000
_cell.length_c   1.000
_cell.angle_alpha   90.00
_cell.angle_beta   90.00
_cell.angle_gamma   90.00
#
_symmetry.space_group_name_H-M   'P 1'
#
loop_
_entity.id
_entity.type
_entity.pdbx_description
1 polymer ?
#
loop_
_entity_poly.entity_id
_entity_poly.type
_entity_poly.pdbx_seq_one_letter_code
_entity_poly.pdbx_strand_id
1 'polypeptide(L)'
;MNCVVLGDGLLGSEIIKQTDWDYISRKKNGIDAVNFEQWSNLLQNYDTIINCIGFTKTYENNQKDSWNLNVVFVNQLVDYCNNNSKKLVHISTDYLYAGSVPNATENDVPIPVNTWYGYSKLVGDGIVQLNSKNHLVCRLSHKPNPFPYDSAWSDIHTNCDFADVISSLVIQLVNKNANGVFNVGTELKSIYDLAKKSNHEIGRAHV
;
A
#
# COMPACT_ATOMS: atom_id res chain seq x y z
N MET A 1 19.17 0.12 10.74
CA MET A 1 18.39 -0.50 9.68
C MET A 1 18.39 0.48 8.50
N ASN A 2 18.95 0.09 7.39
CA ASN A 2 19.05 0.96 6.22
C ASN A 2 17.84 0.71 5.31
N CYS A 3 16.90 1.66 5.27
CA CYS A 3 15.63 1.53 4.57
C CYS A 3 15.60 2.32 3.27
N VAL A 4 14.88 1.79 2.28
CA VAL A 4 14.54 2.52 1.06
C VAL A 4 13.05 2.41 0.72
N VAL A 5 12.43 3.54 0.37
CA VAL A 5 11.04 3.61 -0.08
C VAL A 5 11.00 3.58 -1.61
N LEU A 6 10.27 2.65 -2.17
CA LEU A 6 10.03 2.56 -3.61
C LEU A 6 8.72 3.23 -3.96
N GLY A 7 8.79 4.29 -4.76
CA GLY A 7 7.64 5.08 -5.21
C GLY A 7 7.33 6.28 -4.31
N ASP A 8 7.10 7.41 -4.97
CA ASP A 8 6.75 8.71 -4.38
C ASP A 8 5.28 9.10 -4.66
N GLY A 9 4.41 8.10 -4.72
CA GLY A 9 2.96 8.29 -4.72
C GLY A 9 2.44 8.85 -3.39
N LEU A 10 1.13 8.92 -3.20
CA LEU A 10 0.51 9.55 -2.04
C LEU A 10 1.08 9.03 -0.70
N LEU A 11 1.05 7.72 -0.48
CA LEU A 11 1.57 7.13 0.78
C LEU A 11 3.10 7.19 0.85
N GLY A 12 3.80 6.84 -0.24
CA GLY A 12 5.26 6.86 -0.28
C GLY A 12 5.83 8.25 0.01
N SER A 13 5.23 9.31 -0.52
CA SER A 13 5.62 10.70 -0.22
C SER A 13 5.46 11.04 1.27
N GLU A 14 4.40 10.56 1.93
CA GLU A 14 4.21 10.82 3.35
C GLU A 14 5.21 10.03 4.22
N ILE A 15 5.57 8.79 3.84
CA ILE A 15 6.64 8.04 4.51
C ILE A 15 7.98 8.77 4.37
N ILE A 16 8.31 9.24 3.15
CA ILE A 16 9.55 9.97 2.87
C ILE A 16 9.63 11.27 3.69
N LYS A 17 8.54 12.02 3.82
CA LYS A 17 8.50 13.26 4.62
C LYS A 17 8.70 13.03 6.13
N GLN A 18 8.27 11.87 6.64
CA GLN A 18 8.29 11.55 8.06
C GLN A 18 9.54 10.77 8.50
N THR A 19 10.44 10.46 7.57
CA THR A 19 11.64 9.66 7.85
C THR A 19 12.88 10.24 7.15
N ASP A 20 14.06 9.83 7.60
CA ASP A 20 15.32 10.09 6.91
C ASP A 20 15.69 8.93 5.94
N TRP A 21 14.71 8.10 5.55
CA TRP A 21 14.94 6.97 4.66
C TRP A 21 15.15 7.43 3.23
N ASP A 22 16.04 6.77 2.53
CA ASP A 22 16.22 6.99 1.10
C ASP A 22 14.97 6.59 0.31
N TYR A 23 14.83 7.14 -0.88
CA TYR A 23 13.77 6.73 -1.79
C TYR A 23 14.22 6.65 -3.24
N ILE A 24 13.57 5.76 -3.98
CA ILE A 24 13.74 5.53 -5.41
C ILE A 24 12.38 5.66 -6.08
N SER A 25 12.28 6.49 -7.10
CA SER A 25 11.05 6.66 -7.86
C SER A 25 11.34 6.91 -9.35
N ARG A 26 10.31 6.69 -10.18
CA ARG A 26 10.40 7.04 -11.60
C ARG A 26 10.72 8.54 -11.80
N LYS A 27 10.11 9.40 -10.98
CA LYS A 27 10.31 10.85 -11.06
C LYS A 27 11.74 11.26 -10.67
N LYS A 28 12.30 10.65 -9.63
CA LYS A 28 13.66 10.98 -9.14
C LYS A 28 14.76 10.35 -9.98
N ASN A 29 14.59 9.09 -10.35
CA ASN A 29 15.66 8.25 -10.91
C ASN A 29 15.47 7.91 -12.39
N GLY A 30 14.33 8.27 -13.00
CA GLY A 30 14.01 7.94 -14.40
C GLY A 30 13.76 6.45 -14.66
N ILE A 31 13.52 5.64 -13.61
CA ILE A 31 13.44 4.18 -13.71
C ILE A 31 11.99 3.74 -13.66
N ASP A 32 11.60 2.89 -14.61
CA ASP A 32 10.29 2.26 -14.62
C ASP A 32 10.32 0.92 -13.86
N ALA A 33 9.26 0.65 -13.07
CA ALA A 33 9.13 -0.58 -12.30
C ALA A 33 9.14 -1.86 -13.17
N VAL A 34 8.72 -1.77 -14.43
CA VAL A 34 8.75 -2.90 -15.37
C VAL A 34 10.17 -3.28 -15.82
N ASN A 35 11.16 -2.44 -15.59
CA ASN A 35 12.56 -2.71 -15.93
C ASN A 35 13.37 -3.02 -14.67
N PHE A 36 13.18 -4.20 -14.13
CA PHE A 36 13.71 -4.59 -12.81
C PHE A 36 15.24 -4.63 -12.75
N GLU A 37 15.94 -4.90 -13.83
CA GLU A 37 17.43 -4.90 -13.85
C GLU A 37 18.03 -3.56 -13.40
N GLN A 38 17.36 -2.45 -13.72
CA GLN A 38 17.80 -1.13 -13.29
C GLN A 38 17.64 -0.90 -11.77
N TRP A 39 16.70 -1.60 -11.14
CA TRP A 39 16.43 -1.50 -9.70
C TRP A 39 17.45 -2.25 -8.86
N SER A 40 17.88 -3.43 -9.30
CA SER A 40 18.72 -4.33 -8.52
C SER A 40 20.00 -3.67 -8.00
N ASN A 41 20.66 -2.89 -8.83
CA ASN A 41 21.89 -2.17 -8.46
C ASN A 41 21.64 -1.07 -7.41
N LEU A 42 20.49 -0.39 -7.48
CA LEU A 42 20.16 0.66 -6.54
C LEU A 42 19.74 0.12 -5.16
N LEU A 43 19.30 -1.13 -5.10
CA LEU A 43 18.81 -1.75 -3.86
C LEU A 43 19.89 -2.43 -3.01
N GLN A 44 21.13 -2.52 -3.51
CA GLN A 44 22.20 -3.30 -2.87
C GLN A 44 22.52 -2.87 -1.45
N ASN A 45 22.51 -1.56 -1.17
CA ASN A 45 22.93 -1.00 0.12
C ASN A 45 21.86 -0.95 1.19
N TYR A 46 20.64 -1.44 0.93
CA TYR A 46 19.54 -1.36 1.86
C TYR A 46 19.20 -2.72 2.46
N ASP A 47 18.85 -2.75 3.73
CA ASP A 47 18.44 -3.96 4.45
C ASP A 47 16.93 -4.20 4.32
N THR A 48 16.16 -3.11 4.23
CA THR A 48 14.69 -3.12 4.18
C THR A 48 14.19 -2.32 2.99
N ILE A 49 13.35 -2.93 2.18
CA ILE A 49 12.77 -2.36 0.98
C ILE A 49 11.27 -2.18 1.21
N ILE A 50 10.78 -0.91 1.20
CA ILE A 50 9.38 -0.56 1.39
C ILE A 50 8.75 -0.31 0.02
N ASN A 51 7.94 -1.26 -0.45
CA ASN A 51 7.30 -1.17 -1.75
C ASN A 51 5.96 -0.42 -1.68
N CYS A 52 5.97 0.86 -2.04
CA CYS A 52 4.79 1.70 -2.24
C CYS A 52 4.38 1.82 -3.73
N ILE A 53 5.08 1.11 -4.65
CA ILE A 53 4.72 1.09 -6.07
C ILE A 53 3.54 0.15 -6.29
N GLY A 54 2.57 0.60 -7.07
CA GLY A 54 1.45 -0.20 -7.53
C GLY A 54 0.54 0.58 -8.48
N PHE A 55 -0.23 -0.14 -9.27
CA PHE A 55 -1.32 0.44 -10.04
C PHE A 55 -2.53 0.56 -9.11
N THR A 56 -3.00 1.79 -8.87
CA THR A 56 -4.01 2.10 -7.83
C THR A 56 -5.34 2.60 -8.39
N LYS A 57 -5.51 2.61 -9.71
CA LYS A 57 -6.75 3.05 -10.34
C LYS A 57 -7.79 1.93 -10.30
N THR A 58 -8.54 1.88 -9.21
CA THR A 58 -9.41 0.77 -8.80
C THR A 58 -10.42 0.34 -9.87
N TYR A 59 -10.98 1.29 -10.61
CA TYR A 59 -12.06 1.03 -11.58
C TYR A 59 -11.62 1.13 -13.04
N GLU A 60 -10.33 1.39 -13.31
CA GLU A 60 -9.81 1.31 -14.68
C GLU A 60 -9.66 -0.14 -15.13
N ASN A 61 -10.17 -0.44 -16.33
CA ASN A 61 -9.98 -1.73 -16.97
C ASN A 61 -8.60 -1.81 -17.66
N ASN A 62 -7.52 -1.58 -16.88
CA ASN A 62 -6.15 -1.67 -17.35
C ASN A 62 -5.48 -2.90 -16.77
N GLN A 63 -5.77 -4.05 -17.39
CA GLN A 63 -5.24 -5.35 -16.99
C GLN A 63 -3.71 -5.37 -17.03
N LYS A 64 -3.11 -4.83 -18.08
CA LYS A 64 -1.65 -4.91 -18.32
C LYS A 64 -0.87 -4.21 -17.20
N ASP A 65 -1.21 -2.96 -16.88
CA ASP A 65 -0.47 -2.21 -15.86
C ASP A 65 -0.78 -2.73 -14.46
N SER A 66 -2.04 -3.14 -14.19
CA SER A 66 -2.39 -3.83 -12.95
C SER A 66 -1.54 -5.07 -12.73
N TRP A 67 -1.39 -5.91 -13.77
CA TRP A 67 -0.60 -7.12 -13.68
C TRP A 67 0.90 -6.84 -13.55
N ASN A 68 1.45 -5.97 -14.38
CA ASN A 68 2.87 -5.66 -14.37
C ASN A 68 3.33 -5.05 -13.04
N LEU A 69 2.57 -4.10 -12.48
CA LEU A 69 2.99 -3.40 -11.26
C LEU A 69 2.60 -4.12 -9.97
N ASN A 70 1.41 -4.75 -9.94
CA ASN A 70 0.92 -5.36 -8.70
C ASN A 70 1.30 -6.85 -8.57
N VAL A 71 1.74 -7.50 -9.65
CA VAL A 71 2.09 -8.92 -9.64
C VAL A 71 3.54 -9.15 -10.06
N VAL A 72 3.90 -8.81 -11.32
CA VAL A 72 5.23 -9.13 -11.86
C VAL A 72 6.33 -8.42 -11.08
N PHE A 73 6.22 -7.11 -10.90
CA PHE A 73 7.18 -6.33 -10.13
C PHE A 73 7.29 -6.80 -8.67
N VAL A 74 6.17 -7.14 -8.04
CA VAL A 74 6.15 -7.65 -6.66
C VAL A 74 6.88 -8.99 -6.58
N ASN A 75 6.66 -9.91 -7.52
CA ASN A 75 7.38 -11.18 -7.57
C ASN A 75 8.89 -10.98 -7.73
N GLN A 76 9.32 -10.08 -8.61
CA GLN A 76 10.73 -9.75 -8.80
C GLN A 76 11.37 -9.16 -7.54
N LEU A 77 10.64 -8.33 -6.78
CA LEU A 77 11.10 -7.83 -5.50
C LEU A 77 11.24 -8.94 -4.46
N VAL A 78 10.30 -9.88 -4.40
CA VAL A 78 10.36 -11.04 -3.50
C VAL A 78 11.61 -11.87 -3.80
N ASP A 79 11.83 -12.21 -5.07
CA ASP A 79 13.01 -12.99 -5.49
C ASP A 79 14.32 -12.25 -5.16
N TYR A 80 14.37 -10.95 -5.43
CA TYR A 80 15.52 -10.12 -5.09
C TYR A 80 15.80 -10.09 -3.58
N CYS A 81 14.77 -9.86 -2.76
CA CYS A 81 14.90 -9.82 -1.31
C CYS A 81 15.36 -11.15 -0.74
N ASN A 82 14.80 -12.26 -1.24
CA ASN A 82 15.19 -13.61 -0.81
C ASN A 82 16.64 -13.94 -1.14
N ASN A 83 17.09 -13.58 -2.35
CA ASN A 83 18.45 -13.86 -2.81
C ASN A 83 19.51 -12.99 -2.12
N ASN A 84 19.12 -11.83 -1.60
CA ASN A 84 20.01 -10.87 -0.94
C ASN A 84 19.74 -10.74 0.58
N SER A 85 18.97 -11.64 1.17
CA SER A 85 18.63 -11.67 2.62
C SER A 85 18.06 -10.34 3.14
N LYS A 86 17.23 -9.67 2.32
CA LYS A 86 16.60 -8.38 2.65
C LYS A 86 15.17 -8.57 3.14
N LYS A 87 14.69 -7.60 3.90
CA LYS A 87 13.28 -7.53 4.30
C LYS A 87 12.45 -6.80 3.25
N LEU A 88 11.32 -7.37 2.87
CA LEU A 88 10.32 -6.72 2.02
C LEU A 88 9.14 -6.22 2.87
N VAL A 89 8.89 -4.92 2.86
CA VAL A 89 7.66 -4.32 3.36
C VAL A 89 6.77 -4.02 2.16
N HIS A 90 5.64 -4.72 2.04
CA HIS A 90 4.72 -4.59 0.91
C HIS A 90 3.46 -3.84 1.32
N ILE A 91 3.20 -2.71 0.65
CA ILE A 91 1.94 -1.99 0.82
C ILE A 91 0.86 -2.66 -0.02
N SER A 92 -0.02 -3.38 0.67
CA SER A 92 -1.21 -4.01 0.14
C SER A 92 -2.44 -3.12 0.37
N THR A 93 -3.63 -3.66 0.32
CA THR A 93 -4.87 -2.90 0.46
C THR A 93 -5.90 -3.66 1.28
N ASP A 94 -6.72 -2.95 2.06
CA ASP A 94 -7.92 -3.47 2.71
C ASP A 94 -9.04 -3.80 1.71
N TYR A 95 -8.95 -3.28 0.48
CA TYR A 95 -9.88 -3.58 -0.61
C TYR A 95 -9.94 -5.08 -0.97
N LEU A 96 -8.95 -5.86 -0.51
CA LEU A 96 -8.99 -7.33 -0.60
C LEU A 96 -10.18 -7.94 0.15
N TYR A 97 -10.72 -7.25 1.14
CA TYR A 97 -11.86 -7.69 1.95
C TYR A 97 -13.21 -7.13 1.49
N ALA A 98 -13.24 -6.37 0.38
CA ALA A 98 -14.46 -5.68 -0.04
C ALA A 98 -15.63 -6.62 -0.41
N GLY A 99 -15.35 -7.89 -0.73
CA GLY A 99 -16.35 -8.95 -0.90
C GLY A 99 -16.51 -9.88 0.32
N SER A 100 -15.77 -9.63 1.41
CA SER A 100 -15.79 -10.44 2.63
C SER A 100 -16.88 -9.98 3.60
N VAL A 101 -17.11 -10.78 4.66
CA VAL A 101 -17.96 -10.36 5.78
C VAL A 101 -17.32 -9.19 6.55
N PRO A 102 -18.12 -8.34 7.20
CA PRO A 102 -17.58 -7.26 8.05
C PRO A 102 -16.62 -7.77 9.13
N ASN A 103 -15.65 -6.94 9.50
CA ASN A 103 -14.63 -7.22 10.52
C ASN A 103 -13.68 -8.38 10.15
N ALA A 104 -13.37 -8.54 8.86
CA ALA A 104 -12.36 -9.49 8.42
C ALA A 104 -10.99 -9.20 9.09
N THR A 105 -10.33 -10.26 9.51
CA THR A 105 -9.01 -10.25 10.17
C THR A 105 -7.91 -10.69 9.21
N GLU A 106 -6.66 -10.60 9.63
CA GLU A 106 -5.50 -11.06 8.86
C GLU A 106 -5.53 -12.58 8.58
N ASN A 107 -6.24 -13.36 9.41
CA ASN A 107 -6.38 -14.81 9.25
C ASN A 107 -7.50 -15.22 8.29
N ASP A 108 -8.35 -14.29 7.90
CA ASP A 108 -9.42 -14.57 6.96
C ASP A 108 -8.89 -14.59 5.52
N VAL A 109 -9.41 -15.51 4.72
CA VAL A 109 -9.11 -15.53 3.28
C VAL A 109 -9.80 -14.32 2.62
N PRO A 110 -9.04 -13.41 2.01
CA PRO A 110 -9.62 -12.23 1.39
C PRO A 110 -10.50 -12.58 0.20
N ILE A 111 -11.64 -11.89 0.08
CA ILE A 111 -12.55 -11.97 -1.07
C ILE A 111 -12.63 -10.58 -1.71
N PRO A 112 -11.88 -10.31 -2.80
CA PRO A 112 -11.90 -9.02 -3.46
C PRO A 112 -13.17 -8.85 -4.29
N VAL A 113 -13.52 -7.60 -4.59
CA VAL A 113 -14.54 -7.32 -5.61
C VAL A 113 -13.98 -7.53 -7.01
N ASN A 114 -14.88 -7.69 -7.99
CA ASN A 114 -14.56 -8.00 -9.38
C ASN A 114 -13.94 -6.80 -10.13
N THR A 115 -12.70 -6.47 -9.81
CA THR A 115 -11.88 -5.46 -10.49
C THR A 115 -10.47 -6.00 -10.74
N TRP A 116 -9.80 -5.56 -11.80
CA TRP A 116 -8.40 -5.90 -12.06
C TRP A 116 -7.48 -5.43 -10.95
N TYR A 117 -7.79 -4.29 -10.33
CA TYR A 117 -7.09 -3.81 -9.16
C TYR A 117 -7.17 -4.80 -8.01
N GLY A 118 -8.39 -5.15 -7.56
CA GLY A 118 -8.60 -6.08 -6.45
C GLY A 118 -7.94 -7.43 -6.71
N TYR A 119 -8.14 -7.98 -7.90
CA TYR A 119 -7.55 -9.26 -8.29
C TYR A 119 -6.01 -9.22 -8.29
N SER A 120 -5.40 -8.23 -8.95
CA SER A 120 -3.94 -8.14 -9.04
C SER A 120 -3.29 -7.84 -7.69
N LYS A 121 -3.92 -7.03 -6.83
CA LYS A 121 -3.44 -6.80 -5.45
C LYS A 121 -3.53 -8.06 -4.61
N LEU A 122 -4.59 -8.89 -4.76
CA LEU A 122 -4.69 -10.17 -4.06
C LEU A 122 -3.58 -11.13 -4.48
N VAL A 123 -3.30 -11.23 -5.78
CA VAL A 123 -2.21 -12.09 -6.27
C VAL A 123 -0.86 -11.62 -5.74
N GLY A 124 -0.56 -10.33 -5.79
CA GLY A 124 0.69 -9.76 -5.26
C GLY A 124 0.84 -9.96 -3.74
N ASP A 125 -0.22 -9.74 -2.98
CA ASP A 125 -0.28 -10.00 -1.53
C ASP A 125 0.02 -11.47 -1.22
N GLY A 126 -0.60 -12.40 -1.96
CA GLY A 126 -0.36 -13.84 -1.83
C GLY A 126 1.07 -14.24 -2.19
N ILE A 127 1.66 -13.68 -3.25
CA ILE A 127 3.06 -13.92 -3.63
C ILE A 127 4.00 -13.56 -2.49
N VAL A 128 3.81 -12.39 -1.86
CA VAL A 128 4.65 -11.97 -0.74
C VAL A 128 4.52 -12.93 0.45
N GLN A 129 3.30 -13.29 0.84
CA GLN A 129 3.06 -14.18 1.97
C GLN A 129 3.63 -15.59 1.77
N LEU A 130 3.48 -16.14 0.57
CA LEU A 130 3.87 -17.53 0.29
C LEU A 130 5.34 -17.68 -0.05
N ASN A 131 5.94 -16.70 -0.70
CA ASN A 131 7.28 -16.84 -1.27
C ASN A 131 8.35 -16.00 -0.56
N SER A 132 8.00 -14.92 0.15
CA SER A 132 9.00 -14.09 0.82
C SER A 132 9.43 -14.67 2.17
N LYS A 133 10.75 -14.85 2.35
CA LYS A 133 11.35 -15.38 3.59
C LYS A 133 11.29 -14.40 4.77
N ASN A 134 11.29 -13.10 4.49
CA ASN A 134 11.28 -12.04 5.51
C ASN A 134 10.43 -10.87 5.01
N HIS A 135 9.19 -10.76 5.49
CA HIS A 135 8.25 -9.75 4.99
C HIS A 135 7.38 -9.12 6.07
N LEU A 136 6.91 -7.93 5.75
CA LEU A 136 5.79 -7.25 6.38
C LEU A 136 4.81 -6.85 5.28
N VAL A 137 3.57 -7.34 5.34
CA VAL A 137 2.47 -6.91 4.46
C VAL A 137 1.57 -5.97 5.26
N CYS A 138 1.35 -4.77 4.73
CA CYS A 138 0.43 -3.80 5.31
C CYS A 138 -0.81 -3.68 4.41
N ARG A 139 -1.94 -4.24 4.83
CA ARG A 139 -3.25 -4.07 4.19
C ARG A 139 -3.88 -2.81 4.73
N LEU A 140 -4.06 -1.81 3.90
CA LEU A 140 -4.46 -0.47 4.33
C LEU A 140 -5.25 0.28 3.26
N SER A 141 -5.93 1.34 3.71
CA SER A 141 -6.53 2.34 2.84
C SER A 141 -6.21 3.74 3.37
N HIS A 142 -6.08 4.71 2.46
CA HIS A 142 -5.76 6.08 2.82
C HIS A 142 -6.36 7.09 1.85
N LYS A 143 -6.55 8.31 2.32
CA LYS A 143 -7.03 9.45 1.54
C LYS A 143 -6.02 10.58 1.57
N PRO A 144 -6.00 11.47 0.53
CA PRO A 144 -5.23 12.70 0.60
C PRO A 144 -5.74 13.61 1.73
N ASN A 145 -4.84 14.39 2.30
CA ASN A 145 -5.16 15.49 3.22
C ASN A 145 -4.75 16.82 2.55
N PRO A 146 -5.69 17.75 2.29
CA PRO A 146 -7.13 17.71 2.59
C PRO A 146 -7.89 16.67 1.73
N PHE A 147 -9.11 16.31 2.20
CA PHE A 147 -9.99 15.40 1.47
C PHE A 147 -10.37 16.02 0.10
N PRO A 148 -10.22 15.29 -1.02
CA PRO A 148 -10.16 15.89 -2.36
C PRO A 148 -11.52 16.09 -3.04
N TYR A 149 -12.64 15.74 -2.39
CA TYR A 149 -13.98 15.79 -2.99
C TYR A 149 -14.89 16.74 -2.23
N ASP A 150 -15.93 17.24 -2.88
CA ASP A 150 -16.91 18.17 -2.29
C ASP A 150 -17.95 17.47 -1.42
N SER A 151 -18.06 16.14 -1.52
CA SER A 151 -18.97 15.33 -0.72
C SER A 151 -18.36 13.99 -0.33
N ALA A 152 -18.85 13.39 0.75
CA ALA A 152 -18.38 12.11 1.26
C ALA A 152 -19.54 11.25 1.77
N TRP A 153 -19.39 9.92 1.63
CA TRP A 153 -20.38 8.94 2.07
C TRP A 153 -20.49 8.89 3.60
N SER A 154 -21.71 9.04 4.10
CA SER A 154 -22.01 8.97 5.53
C SER A 154 -22.43 7.58 6.01
N ASP A 155 -22.75 6.68 5.10
CA ASP A 155 -23.20 5.30 5.32
C ASP A 155 -22.10 4.25 5.02
N ILE A 156 -20.98 4.64 4.41
CA ILE A 156 -19.80 3.80 4.24
C ILE A 156 -18.85 4.00 5.43
N HIS A 157 -18.66 2.92 6.22
CA HIS A 157 -17.73 2.92 7.36
C HIS A 157 -16.44 2.20 7.02
N THR A 158 -15.34 2.73 7.53
CA THR A 158 -13.99 2.24 7.24
C THR A 158 -13.04 2.58 8.39
N ASN A 159 -11.92 1.85 8.49
CA ASN A 159 -10.77 2.19 9.33
C ASN A 159 -9.70 3.03 8.58
N CYS A 160 -10.01 3.48 7.36
CA CYS A 160 -9.18 4.38 6.57
C CYS A 160 -8.88 5.68 7.31
N ASP A 161 -7.73 6.29 7.04
CA ASP A 161 -7.41 7.64 7.49
C ASP A 161 -6.62 8.39 6.40
N PHE A 162 -6.19 9.62 6.71
CA PHE A 162 -5.33 10.36 5.79
C PHE A 162 -3.95 9.70 5.64
N ALA A 163 -3.31 9.94 4.51
CA ALA A 163 -2.04 9.29 4.16
C ALA A 163 -0.91 9.61 5.17
N ASP A 164 -0.89 10.78 5.75
CA ASP A 164 0.05 11.17 6.80
C ASP A 164 -0.13 10.37 8.09
N VAL A 165 -1.36 10.08 8.48
CA VAL A 165 -1.68 9.24 9.65
C VAL A 165 -1.32 7.77 9.38
N ILE A 166 -1.75 7.23 8.25
CA ILE A 166 -1.49 5.83 7.89
C ILE A 166 0.00 5.57 7.69
N SER A 167 0.75 6.50 7.08
CA SER A 167 2.20 6.37 6.93
C SER A 167 2.92 6.30 8.28
N SER A 168 2.48 7.07 9.28
CA SER A 168 3.00 7.00 10.65
C SER A 168 2.84 5.59 11.27
N LEU A 169 1.70 4.93 11.04
CA LEU A 169 1.46 3.56 11.52
C LEU A 169 2.37 2.54 10.81
N VAL A 170 2.55 2.67 9.49
CA VAL A 170 3.48 1.84 8.72
C VAL A 170 4.91 2.01 9.23
N ILE A 171 5.37 3.25 9.44
CA ILE A 171 6.70 3.56 9.97
C ILE A 171 6.91 2.91 11.35
N GLN A 172 5.90 2.95 12.22
CA GLN A 172 5.97 2.29 13.53
C GLN A 172 6.16 0.76 13.41
N LEU A 173 5.45 0.10 12.49
CA LEU A 173 5.61 -1.34 12.24
C LEU A 173 7.01 -1.66 11.70
N VAL A 174 7.52 -0.87 10.77
CA VAL A 174 8.88 -1.03 10.23
C VAL A 174 9.92 -0.85 11.34
N ASN A 175 9.82 0.21 12.14
CA ASN A 175 10.76 0.49 13.24
C ASN A 175 10.73 -0.58 14.34
N LYS A 176 9.59 -1.24 14.56
CA LYS A 176 9.45 -2.40 15.46
C LYS A 176 9.93 -3.71 14.82
N ASN A 177 10.43 -3.67 13.60
CA ASN A 177 10.80 -4.83 12.81
C ASN A 177 9.69 -5.91 12.75
N ALA A 178 8.42 -5.48 12.66
CA ALA A 178 7.26 -6.37 12.59
C ALA A 178 7.32 -7.28 11.36
N ASN A 179 6.87 -8.52 11.49
CA ASN A 179 6.82 -9.52 10.42
C ASN A 179 5.40 -10.10 10.27
N GLY A 180 5.07 -10.54 9.07
CA GLY A 180 3.77 -11.12 8.74
C GLY A 180 2.80 -10.10 8.14
N VAL A 181 1.51 -10.31 8.33
CA VAL A 181 0.44 -9.49 7.73
C VAL A 181 -0.23 -8.66 8.81
N PHE A 182 -0.52 -7.39 8.50
CA PHE A 182 -1.21 -6.47 9.38
C PHE A 182 -2.28 -5.69 8.61
N ASN A 183 -3.48 -5.64 9.16
CA ASN A 183 -4.51 -4.68 8.77
C ASN A 183 -4.19 -3.34 9.44
N VAL A 184 -3.78 -2.34 8.66
CA VAL A 184 -3.30 -1.06 9.18
C VAL A 184 -4.36 0.00 8.97
N GLY A 185 -4.89 0.51 10.06
CA GLY A 185 -5.94 1.52 10.05
C GLY A 185 -6.11 2.16 11.42
N THR A 186 -7.08 3.05 11.51
CA THR A 186 -7.46 3.74 12.75
C THR A 186 -8.84 3.24 13.22
N GLU A 187 -9.50 3.99 14.09
CA GLU A 187 -10.86 3.67 14.54
C GLU A 187 -11.87 3.64 13.38
N LEU A 188 -12.90 2.81 13.52
CA LEU A 188 -13.99 2.75 12.54
C LEU A 188 -14.75 4.08 12.51
N LYS A 189 -14.91 4.66 11.33
CA LYS A 189 -15.61 5.93 11.10
C LYS A 189 -16.25 5.96 9.72
N SER A 190 -17.22 6.85 9.49
CA SER A 190 -17.71 7.10 8.13
C SER A 190 -16.67 7.85 7.30
N ILE A 191 -16.74 7.70 5.96
CA ILE A 191 -15.91 8.53 5.06
C ILE A 191 -16.22 10.02 5.25
N TYR A 192 -17.49 10.36 5.56
CA TYR A 192 -17.91 11.72 5.88
C TYR A 192 -17.24 12.27 7.14
N ASP A 193 -17.16 11.48 8.24
CA ASP A 193 -16.50 11.92 9.45
C ASP A 193 -14.99 12.10 9.25
N LEU A 194 -14.35 11.25 8.45
CA LEU A 194 -12.97 11.44 8.04
C LEU A 194 -12.81 12.76 7.26
N ALA A 195 -13.63 12.98 6.24
CA ALA A 195 -13.55 14.16 5.38
C ALA A 195 -13.72 15.46 6.17
N LYS A 196 -14.63 15.49 7.17
CA LYS A 196 -14.85 16.63 8.05
C LYS A 196 -13.63 17.04 8.87
N LYS A 197 -12.68 16.15 9.12
CA LYS A 197 -11.43 16.48 9.83
C LYS A 197 -10.58 17.50 9.04
N SER A 198 -10.70 17.54 7.71
CA SER A 198 -9.93 18.44 6.85
C SER A 198 -10.77 19.49 6.10
N ASN A 199 -12.09 19.28 6.00
CA ASN A 199 -13.01 20.19 5.34
C ASN A 199 -14.36 20.21 6.07
N HIS A 200 -14.65 21.29 6.80
CA HIS A 200 -15.89 21.42 7.58
C HIS A 200 -17.15 21.64 6.74
N GLU A 201 -17.00 22.09 5.49
CA GLU A 201 -18.09 22.38 4.56
C GLU A 201 -18.46 21.19 3.65
N ILE A 202 -17.85 20.00 3.88
CA ILE A 202 -18.09 18.80 3.08
C ILE A 202 -19.58 18.43 3.04
N GLY A 203 -20.09 18.17 1.85
CA GLY A 203 -21.44 17.64 1.63
C GLY A 203 -21.58 16.18 2.04
N ARG A 204 -22.80 15.76 2.39
CA ARG A 204 -23.12 14.34 2.63
C ARG A 204 -23.55 13.66 1.35
N ALA A 205 -23.03 12.45 1.13
CA ALA A 205 -23.49 11.52 0.09
C ALA A 205 -23.94 10.20 0.74
N HIS A 206 -24.79 9.45 0.03
CA HIS A 206 -25.24 8.11 0.38
C HIS A 206 -25.01 7.19 -0.82
N VAL A 207 -24.75 5.89 -0.58
CA VAL A 207 -24.65 4.85 -1.62
C VAL A 207 -26.02 4.36 -2.03
#